data_092bf99c2266212f69b21a976f167b62
#
_entry.id   092bf99c2266212f69b21a976f167b62
#
_cell.length_a   1.000
_cell.length_b   1.000
_cell.length_c   1.000
_cell.angle_alpha   90.00
_cell.angle_beta   90.00
_cell.angle_gamma   90.00
#
_symmetry.space_group_name_H-M   'P 1'
#
loop_
_entity.id
_entity.type
_entity.pdbx_description
1 polymer ?
#
loop_
_entity_poly.entity_id
_entity_poly.type
_entity_poly.pdbx_seq_one_letter_code
_entity_poly.pdbx_strand_id
1 'polypeptide(L)' 'DMSNMSYCRFENTARDLRDCVWALEEGELENGGTEMDAAIKMLDLCREYLDLEYKIDEIIEEDEDGESVFFTKNYGKI' A
#
# COMPACT_ATOMS: atom_id res chain seq x y z
N ASP A 1 -8.50 -14.66 11.93
CA ASP A 1 -8.80 -13.37 12.43
C ASP A 1 -9.67 -12.56 11.49
N MET A 2 -10.59 -11.86 12.08
CA MET A 2 -11.59 -11.14 11.28
C MET A 2 -11.14 -9.78 10.82
N SER A 3 -10.04 -9.30 11.34
CA SER A 3 -9.67 -7.91 11.14
C SER A 3 -9.34 -7.58 9.69
N ASN A 4 -9.00 -8.58 8.90
CA ASN A 4 -8.59 -8.33 7.52
C ASN A 4 -9.44 -9.12 6.55
N MET A 5 -10.70 -8.79 6.54
CA MET A 5 -11.63 -9.48 5.66
C MET A 5 -11.39 -9.04 4.23
N SER A 6 -11.71 -9.94 3.30
CA SER A 6 -11.31 -9.70 1.92
C SER A 6 -11.96 -8.47 1.31
N TYR A 7 -13.15 -8.09 1.75
CA TYR A 7 -13.81 -6.94 1.14
C TYR A 7 -13.31 -5.61 1.70
N CYS A 8 -12.45 -5.65 2.73
CA CYS A 8 -11.85 -4.42 3.21
C CYS A 8 -10.36 -4.58 3.46
N ARG A 9 -9.75 -5.54 2.75
CA ARG A 9 -8.33 -5.80 2.98
C ARG A 9 -7.47 -4.60 2.62
N PHE A 10 -7.81 -3.88 1.57
CA PHE A 10 -7.00 -2.74 1.17
C PHE A 10 -7.13 -1.59 2.16
N GLU A 11 -8.34 -1.36 2.62
CA GLU A 11 -8.55 -0.33 3.63
C GLU A 11 -7.76 -0.62 4.89
N ASN A 12 -7.87 -1.85 5.37
CA ASN A 12 -7.19 -2.23 6.60
C ASN A 12 -5.68 -2.19 6.45
N THR A 13 -5.20 -2.69 5.32
CA THR A 13 -3.76 -2.75 5.11
C THR A 13 -3.18 -1.35 4.91
N ALA A 14 -3.90 -0.49 4.21
CA ALA A 14 -3.41 0.88 4.02
C ALA A 14 -3.27 1.59 5.36
N ARG A 15 -4.24 1.38 6.25
CA ARG A 15 -4.17 1.98 7.57
C ARG A 15 -2.98 1.45 8.35
N ASP A 16 -2.77 0.14 8.27
CA ASP A 16 -1.67 -0.48 8.99
C ASP A 16 -0.33 -0.05 8.40
N LEU A 17 -0.27 0.08 7.08
CA LEU A 17 0.96 0.52 6.44
C LEU A 17 1.31 1.94 6.84
N ARG A 18 0.30 2.79 6.91
CA ARG A 18 0.54 4.17 7.34
C ARG A 18 1.12 4.19 8.75
N ASP A 19 0.60 3.34 9.61
CA ASP A 19 1.11 3.25 10.97
C ASP A 19 2.57 2.81 10.98
N CYS A 20 2.92 1.87 10.11
CA CYS A 20 4.29 1.42 9.99
C CYS A 20 5.21 2.53 9.50
N VAL A 21 4.74 3.29 8.51
CA VAL A 21 5.53 4.42 8.00
C VAL A 21 5.79 5.42 9.11
N TRP A 22 4.75 5.72 9.88
CA TRP A 22 4.89 6.65 10.97
C TRP A 22 5.88 6.15 12.01
N ALA A 23 5.80 4.85 12.32
CA ALA A 23 6.72 4.27 13.30
C ALA A 23 8.16 4.38 12.84
N LEU A 24 8.40 4.16 11.56
CA LEU A 24 9.75 4.30 11.03
C LEU A 24 10.25 5.73 11.13
N GLU A 25 9.37 6.68 10.84
CA GLU A 25 9.76 8.08 10.93
C GLU A 25 10.09 8.46 12.36
N GLU A 26 9.44 7.85 13.32
CA GLU A 26 9.67 8.12 14.71
C GLU A 26 10.82 7.31 15.30
N GLY A 27 11.40 6.43 14.50
CA GLY A 27 12.52 5.63 14.94
C GLY A 27 12.15 4.54 15.92
N GLU A 28 10.96 3.99 15.76
CA GLU A 28 10.47 3.01 16.71
C GLU A 28 10.78 1.57 16.35
N LEU A 29 11.52 1.35 15.29
CA LEU A 29 11.89 -0.01 14.88
C LEU A 29 13.31 -0.31 15.34
N GLU A 30 13.46 -1.41 16.08
CA GLU A 30 14.76 -1.82 16.55
C GLU A 30 15.35 -2.90 15.68
N ASN A 31 16.65 -2.88 15.53
CA ASN A 31 17.34 -3.84 14.70
C ASN A 31 17.31 -5.22 15.35
N GLY A 32 17.07 -6.23 14.54
CA GLY A 32 17.04 -7.60 15.02
C GLY A 32 15.65 -8.02 15.43
N GLY A 33 15.39 -9.31 15.32
CA GLY A 33 14.11 -9.84 15.72
C GLY A 33 13.10 -9.89 14.60
N THR A 34 11.93 -10.38 14.96
CA THR A 34 10.89 -10.64 13.96
C THR A 34 10.30 -9.37 13.39
N GLU A 35 10.27 -8.30 14.17
CA GLU A 35 9.73 -7.04 13.66
C GLU A 35 10.63 -6.47 12.57
N MET A 36 11.93 -6.54 12.78
CA MET A 36 12.85 -6.07 11.76
C MET A 36 12.74 -6.93 10.49
N ASP A 37 12.66 -8.24 10.69
CA ASP A 37 12.51 -9.15 9.56
C ASP A 37 11.24 -8.82 8.77
N ALA A 38 10.16 -8.55 9.47
CA ALA A 38 8.91 -8.22 8.83
C ALA A 38 9.01 -6.90 8.07
N ALA A 39 9.69 -5.93 8.65
CA ALA A 39 9.85 -4.64 7.99
C ALA A 39 10.62 -4.79 6.68
N ILE A 40 11.63 -5.64 6.70
CA ILE A 40 12.41 -5.87 5.49
C ILE A 40 11.56 -6.57 4.43
N LYS A 41 10.79 -7.56 4.86
CA LYS A 41 9.90 -8.25 3.91
C LYS A 41 8.88 -7.29 3.32
N MET A 42 8.45 -6.33 4.10
CA MET A 42 7.49 -5.36 3.59
C MET A 42 8.07 -4.55 2.45
N LEU A 43 9.37 -4.31 2.45
CA LEU A 43 9.96 -3.60 1.33
C LEU A 43 9.77 -4.36 0.02
N ASP A 44 9.98 -5.66 0.06
CA ASP A 44 9.79 -6.47 -1.13
C ASP A 44 8.34 -6.46 -1.57
N LEU A 45 7.45 -6.58 -0.60
CA LEU A 45 6.02 -6.59 -0.91
C LEU A 45 5.56 -5.26 -1.47
N CYS A 46 6.10 -4.18 -0.96
CA CYS A 46 5.74 -2.87 -1.47
C CYS A 46 6.22 -2.70 -2.90
N ARG A 47 7.40 -3.24 -3.23
CA ARG A 47 7.87 -3.18 -4.60
C ARG A 47 6.98 -3.99 -5.53
N GLU A 48 6.57 -5.17 -5.08
CA GLU A 48 5.64 -5.98 -5.86
C GLU A 48 4.32 -5.23 -6.06
N TYR A 49 3.87 -4.59 -5.02
CA TYR A 49 2.63 -3.84 -5.09
C TYR A 49 2.72 -2.74 -6.13
N LEU A 50 3.84 -2.02 -6.12
CA LEU A 50 4.04 -0.96 -7.10
C LEU A 50 4.09 -1.51 -8.52
N ASP A 51 4.66 -2.68 -8.68
CA ASP A 51 4.71 -3.30 -10.01
C ASP A 51 3.32 -3.62 -10.54
N LEU A 52 2.35 -3.72 -9.66
CA LEU A 52 0.99 -4.03 -10.05
C LEU A 52 0.10 -2.79 -10.16
N GLU A 53 0.72 -1.63 -10.15
CA GLU A 53 -0.02 -0.39 -10.26
C GLU A 53 -0.89 -0.37 -11.52
N TYR A 54 -0.40 -0.98 -12.59
CA TYR A 54 -1.14 -0.97 -13.85
C TYR A 54 -2.49 -1.66 -13.71
N LYS A 55 -2.59 -2.63 -12.80
CA LYS A 55 -3.86 -3.30 -12.60
C LYS A 55 -4.88 -2.38 -11.95
N ILE A 56 -4.44 -1.53 -11.06
CA ILE A 56 -5.33 -0.56 -10.45
C ILE A 56 -5.77 0.44 -11.49
N ASP A 57 -4.85 0.89 -12.32
CA ASP A 57 -5.18 1.83 -13.38
C ASP A 57 -6.21 1.25 -14.33
N GLU A 58 -6.10 -0.05 -14.64
CA GLU A 58 -7.07 -0.69 -15.49
C GLU A 58 -8.46 -0.66 -14.89
N ILE A 59 -8.54 -0.90 -13.60
CA ILE A 59 -9.84 -0.90 -12.94
C ILE A 59 -10.45 0.49 -12.98
N ILE A 60 -9.64 1.50 -12.74
CA ILE A 60 -10.12 2.88 -12.78
C ILE A 60 -10.64 3.22 -14.15
N GLU A 61 -9.92 2.82 -15.18
CA GLU A 61 -10.32 3.12 -16.55
C GLU A 61 -11.61 2.40 -16.92
N GLU A 62 -11.78 1.18 -16.43
CA GLU A 62 -13.00 0.42 -16.71
C GLU A 62 -14.21 1.04 -16.04
N ASP A 63 -13.96 1.76 -14.96
CA ASP A 63 -15.05 2.38 -14.23
C ASP A 63 -15.66 3.54 -15.01
N GLU A 64 -14.97 4.00 -16.04
CA GLU A 64 -15.48 5.04 -16.91
C GLU A 64 -15.69 6.36 -16.23
N ASP A 65 -15.14 6.51 -15.11
CA ASP A 65 -15.16 7.78 -14.42
C ASP A 65 -13.93 8.55 -14.84
N GLY A 66 -14.06 9.28 -15.91
CA GLY A 66 -12.92 9.95 -16.47
C GLY A 66 -12.18 10.82 -15.49
N GLU A 67 -12.92 11.43 -14.60
CA GLU A 67 -12.28 12.29 -13.61
C GLU A 67 -11.35 11.52 -12.71
N SER A 68 -11.79 10.36 -12.25
CA SER A 68 -10.96 9.55 -11.39
C SER A 68 -9.70 9.11 -12.11
N VAL A 69 -9.85 8.67 -13.33
CA VAL A 69 -8.70 8.23 -14.10
C VAL A 69 -7.71 9.36 -14.28
N PHE A 70 -8.22 10.51 -14.67
CA PHE A 70 -7.36 11.66 -14.90
C PHE A 70 -6.60 12.05 -13.65
N PHE A 71 -7.31 12.10 -12.55
CA PHE A 71 -6.70 12.49 -11.29
C PHE A 71 -5.61 11.51 -10.87
N THR A 72 -5.90 10.24 -10.99
CA THR A 72 -4.97 9.22 -10.59
C THR A 72 -3.69 9.27 -11.40
N LYS A 73 -3.82 9.45 -12.69
CA LYS A 73 -2.64 9.49 -13.53
C LYS A 73 -1.78 10.71 -13.25
N ASN A 74 -2.42 11.82 -13.00
CA ASN A 74 -1.66 13.02 -12.64
C ASN A 74 -0.89 12.82 -11.37
N TYR A 75 -1.56 12.24 -10.40
CA TYR A 75 -0.93 12.01 -9.12
C TYR A 75 0.25 11.05 -9.26
N GLY A 76 0.05 10.02 -10.04
CA GLY A 76 1.09 9.02 -10.21
C GLY A 76 2.33 9.54 -10.88
N LYS A 77 2.19 10.58 -11.65
CA LYS A 77 3.34 11.10 -12.37
C LYS A 77 4.17 12.08 -11.55
N ILE A 78 3.63 12.53 -10.49
CA ILE A 78 4.35 13.44 -9.65
C ILE A 78 5.27 12.68 -8.71
#